data_5e6b1ec5e2141d6c20fca06eee8018a2
#
_entry.id   5e6b1ec5e2141d6c20fca06eee8018a2
#
_cell.length_a   1.000
_cell.length_b   1.000
_cell.length_c   1.000
_cell.angle_alpha   90.00
_cell.angle_beta   90.00
_cell.angle_gamma   90.00
#
_symmetry.space_group_name_H-M   'P 1'
#
loop_
_entity.id
_entity.type
_entity.pdbx_description
1 polymer ?
#
loop_
_entity_poly.entity_id
_entity_poly.type
_entity_poly.pdbx_seq_one_letter_code
_entity_poly.pdbx_strand_id
1 'polypeptide(L)'
;MHIAKLAEKITGKPFYDGLTPRMTEEELETAVEFINEHFVFLESKDGGMATIDSVIDRTKQAVMRLGVRGLLIDPYNYIEQSGQEEHSGISHMLSKITSFAKAHGIHVWFVAHPQKMYPREDGTYSVPKGMNISGSAAWFAKADLGITVHRTDECVEIHCWKSRFKWVGQQGVSALSYDLPTGRYEQFTPRVELPSSLKGSQRDWSDFDDL
;
A
#
# COMPACT_ATOMS: atom_id res chain seq x y z
N MET A 1 6.09 -14.30 5.99
CA MET A 1 6.38 -13.17 5.08
C MET A 1 5.82 -11.84 5.60
N HIS A 2 4.53 -11.73 5.98
CA HIS A 2 3.94 -10.45 6.46
C HIS A 2 4.58 -9.94 7.76
N ILE A 3 4.84 -10.81 8.73
CA ILE A 3 5.45 -10.44 10.02
C ILE A 3 6.83 -9.81 9.80
N ALA A 4 7.70 -10.40 8.96
CA ALA A 4 9.01 -9.83 8.65
C ALA A 4 8.90 -8.41 8.08
N LYS A 5 8.01 -8.19 7.09
CA LYS A 5 7.78 -6.86 6.51
C LYS A 5 7.23 -5.83 7.51
N LEU A 6 6.41 -6.26 8.46
CA LEU A 6 5.94 -5.38 9.54
C LEU A 6 7.06 -5.07 10.52
N ALA A 7 7.85 -6.08 10.91
CA ALA A 7 9.00 -5.88 11.79
C ALA A 7 10.02 -4.90 11.17
N GLU A 8 10.32 -5.01 9.87
CA GLU A 8 11.17 -4.05 9.15
C GLU A 8 10.66 -2.62 9.27
N LYS A 9 9.33 -2.43 9.11
CA LYS A 9 8.70 -1.12 9.24
C LYS A 9 8.70 -0.58 10.68
N ILE A 10 8.57 -1.46 11.66
CA ILE A 10 8.57 -1.08 13.08
C ILE A 10 9.98 -0.72 13.53
N THR A 11 10.97 -1.56 13.24
CA THR A 11 12.35 -1.38 13.68
C THR A 11 13.15 -0.37 12.85
N GLY A 12 12.77 -0.18 11.57
CA GLY A 12 13.58 0.58 10.61
C GLY A 12 14.85 -0.12 10.19
N LYS A 13 14.93 -1.44 10.34
CA LYS A 13 16.06 -2.28 9.95
C LYS A 13 15.57 -3.47 9.14
N PRO A 14 16.37 -3.98 8.18
CA PRO A 14 15.99 -5.15 7.42
C PRO A 14 15.91 -6.41 8.30
N PHE A 15 15.02 -7.32 7.94
CA PHE A 15 14.90 -8.63 8.59
C PHE A 15 16.00 -9.60 8.15
N TYR A 16 16.35 -9.56 6.86
CA TYR A 16 17.35 -10.43 6.27
C TYR A 16 18.74 -9.79 6.29
N ASP A 17 19.78 -10.63 6.32
CA ASP A 17 21.15 -10.17 6.19
C ASP A 17 21.41 -9.54 4.82
N GLY A 18 22.20 -8.46 4.79
CA GLY A 18 22.49 -7.70 3.58
C GLY A 18 23.58 -6.65 3.81
N LEU A 19 23.63 -5.65 2.93
CA LEU A 19 24.59 -4.54 3.04
C LEU A 19 24.31 -3.64 4.25
N THR A 20 23.07 -3.57 4.68
CA THR A 20 22.64 -2.80 5.86
C THR A 20 22.53 -3.76 7.05
N PRO A 21 23.02 -3.38 8.26
CA PRO A 21 22.86 -4.20 9.44
C PRO A 21 21.39 -4.54 9.69
N ARG A 22 21.11 -5.84 9.89
CA ARG A 22 19.76 -6.30 10.19
C ARG A 22 19.35 -5.96 11.62
N MET A 23 18.06 -6.07 11.90
CA MET A 23 17.53 -5.96 13.25
C MET A 23 18.13 -7.04 14.17
N THR A 24 18.34 -6.70 15.42
CA THR A 24 18.76 -7.63 16.46
C THR A 24 17.60 -8.55 16.87
N GLU A 25 17.93 -9.63 17.60
CA GLU A 25 16.91 -10.54 18.12
C GLU A 25 15.95 -9.83 19.10
N GLU A 26 16.48 -8.98 19.97
CA GLU A 26 15.71 -8.16 20.91
C GLU A 26 14.77 -7.17 20.18
N GLU A 27 15.25 -6.52 19.12
CA GLU A 27 14.42 -5.64 18.28
C GLU A 27 13.31 -6.41 17.55
N LEU A 28 13.62 -7.64 17.10
CA LEU A 28 12.63 -8.52 16.49
C LEU A 28 11.57 -8.96 17.50
N GLU A 29 11.97 -9.37 18.69
CA GLU A 29 11.06 -9.77 19.78
C GLU A 29 10.09 -8.62 20.11
N THR A 30 10.63 -7.41 20.31
CA THR A 30 9.82 -6.21 20.57
C THR A 30 8.84 -5.92 19.42
N ALA A 31 9.28 -6.06 18.17
CA ALA A 31 8.41 -5.87 17.02
C ALA A 31 7.31 -6.93 16.92
N VAL A 32 7.63 -8.19 17.26
CA VAL A 32 6.65 -9.29 17.27
C VAL A 32 5.62 -9.10 18.38
N GLU A 33 6.02 -8.66 19.57
CA GLU A 33 5.10 -8.30 20.65
C GLU A 33 4.12 -7.22 20.21
N PHE A 34 4.62 -6.14 19.61
CA PHE A 34 3.77 -5.08 19.06
C PHE A 34 2.80 -5.61 17.97
N ILE A 35 3.29 -6.49 17.07
CA ILE A 35 2.46 -7.08 16.02
C ILE A 35 1.35 -7.94 16.64
N ASN A 36 1.67 -8.77 17.62
CA ASN A 36 0.69 -9.62 18.29
C ASN A 36 -0.38 -8.83 19.04
N GLU A 37 -0.03 -7.67 19.57
CA GLU A 37 -0.97 -6.79 20.27
C GLU A 37 -1.91 -6.04 19.29
N HIS A 38 -1.41 -5.65 18.11
CA HIS A 38 -2.12 -4.72 17.22
C HIS A 38 -2.68 -5.36 15.95
N PHE A 39 -2.22 -6.56 15.57
CA PHE A 39 -2.60 -7.21 14.31
C PHE A 39 -3.22 -8.58 14.52
N VAL A 40 -4.28 -8.85 13.76
CA VAL A 40 -4.92 -10.15 13.67
C VAL A 40 -4.85 -10.62 12.22
N PHE A 41 -4.23 -11.77 12.00
CA PHE A 41 -4.15 -12.35 10.65
C PHE A 41 -5.30 -13.33 10.45
N LEU A 42 -6.07 -13.10 9.38
CA LEU A 42 -7.16 -13.99 8.98
C LEU A 42 -6.64 -14.94 7.90
N GLU A 43 -6.45 -16.19 8.25
CA GLU A 43 -5.97 -17.23 7.33
C GLU A 43 -7.09 -18.21 6.99
N SER A 44 -7.14 -18.66 5.72
CA SER A 44 -8.01 -19.77 5.35
C SER A 44 -7.32 -21.09 5.71
N LYS A 45 -7.90 -21.84 6.64
CA LYS A 45 -7.33 -23.11 7.10
C LYS A 45 -7.32 -24.20 6.01
N ASP A 46 -8.24 -24.12 5.07
CA ASP A 46 -8.46 -25.16 4.06
C ASP A 46 -7.78 -24.85 2.73
N GLY A 47 -6.97 -23.78 2.64
CA GLY A 47 -6.30 -23.36 1.40
C GLY A 47 -7.23 -22.92 0.28
N GLY A 48 -8.54 -22.88 0.51
CA GLY A 48 -9.54 -22.41 -0.45
C GLY A 48 -9.63 -20.87 -0.48
N MET A 49 -10.23 -20.36 -1.55
CA MET A 49 -10.55 -18.93 -1.65
C MET A 49 -11.56 -18.55 -0.59
N ALA A 50 -11.32 -17.43 0.06
CA ALA A 50 -12.26 -16.91 1.05
C ALA A 50 -13.46 -16.25 0.35
N THR A 51 -14.68 -16.51 0.82
CA THR A 51 -15.85 -15.74 0.40
C THR A 51 -15.89 -14.41 1.17
N ILE A 52 -16.52 -13.39 0.60
CA ILE A 52 -16.66 -12.10 1.28
C ILE A 52 -17.47 -12.25 2.59
N ASP A 53 -18.43 -13.15 2.61
CA ASP A 53 -19.25 -13.42 3.81
C ASP A 53 -18.39 -14.04 4.91
N SER A 54 -17.51 -14.99 4.58
CA SER A 54 -16.57 -15.58 5.55
C SER A 54 -15.58 -14.56 6.11
N VAL A 55 -15.10 -13.62 5.28
CA VAL A 55 -14.23 -12.52 5.73
C VAL A 55 -14.98 -11.60 6.70
N ILE A 56 -16.22 -11.22 6.36
CA ILE A 56 -17.07 -10.37 7.21
C ILE A 56 -17.34 -11.05 8.56
N ASP A 57 -17.73 -12.33 8.57
CA ASP A 57 -18.03 -13.05 9.79
C ASP A 57 -16.81 -13.17 10.73
N ARG A 58 -15.64 -13.49 10.19
CA ARG A 58 -14.40 -13.55 10.97
C ARG A 58 -13.99 -12.16 11.48
N THR A 59 -14.10 -11.13 10.63
CA THR A 59 -13.81 -9.76 11.05
C THR A 59 -14.77 -9.31 12.14
N LYS A 60 -16.06 -9.62 12.03
CA LYS A 60 -17.04 -9.33 13.08
C LYS A 60 -16.64 -9.95 14.43
N GLN A 61 -16.16 -11.20 14.43
CA GLN A 61 -15.66 -11.84 15.64
C GLN A 61 -14.43 -11.11 16.20
N ALA A 62 -13.50 -10.70 15.34
CA ALA A 62 -12.31 -9.94 15.76
C ALA A 62 -12.70 -8.56 16.33
N VAL A 63 -13.65 -7.85 15.71
CA VAL A 63 -14.18 -6.59 16.24
C VAL A 63 -14.79 -6.78 17.63
N MET A 64 -15.68 -7.78 17.79
CA MET A 64 -16.42 -8.00 19.04
C MET A 64 -15.54 -8.52 20.17
N ARG A 65 -14.52 -9.32 19.88
CA ARG A 65 -13.69 -9.96 20.91
C ARG A 65 -12.41 -9.21 21.21
N LEU A 66 -11.82 -8.58 20.20
CA LEU A 66 -10.48 -7.99 20.27
C LEU A 66 -10.48 -6.46 20.02
N GLY A 67 -11.63 -5.89 19.70
CA GLY A 67 -11.74 -4.45 19.46
C GLY A 67 -11.08 -3.98 18.17
N VAL A 68 -10.93 -4.84 17.16
CA VAL A 68 -10.34 -4.49 15.86
C VAL A 68 -11.10 -3.33 15.22
N ARG A 69 -10.37 -2.34 14.70
CA ARG A 69 -10.92 -1.11 14.10
C ARG A 69 -10.60 -0.95 12.63
N GLY A 70 -9.78 -1.81 12.07
CA GLY A 70 -9.40 -1.80 10.66
C GLY A 70 -9.39 -3.19 10.06
N LEU A 71 -9.77 -3.28 8.80
CA LEU A 71 -9.68 -4.49 7.98
C LEU A 71 -8.90 -4.17 6.72
N LEU A 72 -7.86 -4.92 6.42
CA LEU A 72 -7.13 -4.88 5.16
C LEU A 72 -7.43 -6.15 4.37
N ILE A 73 -7.90 -5.99 3.13
CA ILE A 73 -8.06 -7.08 2.14
C ILE A 73 -7.07 -6.83 1.00
N ASP A 74 -6.06 -7.72 0.85
CA ASP A 74 -4.94 -7.55 -0.09
C ASP A 74 -4.58 -8.86 -0.78
N PRO A 75 -4.90 -9.01 -2.06
CA PRO A 75 -5.86 -8.25 -2.87
C PRO A 75 -7.23 -8.94 -2.98
N TYR A 76 -8.22 -8.22 -3.53
CA TYR A 76 -9.58 -8.73 -3.72
C TYR A 76 -9.68 -9.93 -4.66
N ASN A 77 -8.70 -10.11 -5.55
CA ASN A 77 -8.66 -11.22 -6.51
C ASN A 77 -8.63 -12.62 -5.86
N TYR A 78 -8.28 -12.70 -4.57
CA TYR A 78 -8.32 -13.93 -3.78
C TYR A 78 -9.67 -14.14 -3.06
N ILE A 79 -10.64 -13.26 -3.28
CA ILE A 79 -12.01 -13.45 -2.80
C ILE A 79 -12.81 -14.17 -3.87
N GLU A 80 -13.43 -15.29 -3.48
CA GLU A 80 -14.30 -16.05 -4.36
C GLU A 80 -15.47 -15.21 -4.84
N GLN A 81 -15.62 -15.12 -6.14
CA GLN A 81 -16.72 -14.42 -6.78
C GLN A 81 -17.86 -15.42 -7.01
N SER A 82 -18.96 -15.25 -6.29
CA SER A 82 -20.14 -16.09 -6.47
C SER A 82 -20.75 -15.86 -7.86
N GLY A 83 -20.63 -16.81 -8.75
CA GLY A 83 -21.29 -17.11 -10.01
C GLY A 83 -22.20 -16.12 -10.76
N GLN A 84 -22.30 -14.89 -10.32
CA GLN A 84 -23.01 -13.81 -10.98
C GLN A 84 -22.08 -13.11 -12.00
N GLU A 85 -22.66 -12.39 -12.94
CA GLU A 85 -21.87 -11.52 -13.82
C GLU A 85 -20.91 -10.67 -13.01
N GLU A 86 -19.66 -10.66 -13.39
CA GLU A 86 -18.52 -10.04 -12.65
C GLU A 86 -18.87 -8.63 -12.11
N HIS A 87 -19.52 -7.80 -12.93
CA HIS A 87 -19.90 -6.44 -12.56
C HIS A 87 -20.94 -6.37 -11.42
N SER A 88 -21.94 -7.24 -11.41
CA SER A 88 -22.98 -7.26 -10.39
C SER A 88 -22.42 -7.84 -9.07
N GLY A 89 -21.56 -8.84 -9.17
CA GLY A 89 -20.88 -9.48 -8.03
C GLY A 89 -20.00 -8.49 -7.25
N ILE A 90 -19.14 -7.74 -7.96
CA ILE A 90 -18.29 -6.71 -7.35
C ILE A 90 -19.13 -5.61 -6.69
N SER A 91 -20.14 -5.12 -7.37
CA SER A 91 -21.02 -4.09 -6.80
C SER A 91 -21.71 -4.57 -5.52
N HIS A 92 -22.18 -5.81 -5.49
CA HIS A 92 -22.80 -6.41 -4.30
C HIS A 92 -21.79 -6.61 -3.17
N MET A 93 -20.61 -7.14 -3.45
CA MET A 93 -19.51 -7.30 -2.50
C MET A 93 -19.14 -5.98 -1.83
N LEU A 94 -18.92 -4.93 -2.63
CA LEU A 94 -18.57 -3.60 -2.11
C LEU A 94 -19.70 -3.01 -1.26
N SER A 95 -20.97 -3.28 -1.57
CA SER A 95 -22.10 -2.86 -0.75
C SER A 95 -22.12 -3.56 0.60
N LYS A 96 -21.88 -4.89 0.62
CA LYS A 96 -21.79 -5.68 1.87
C LYS A 96 -20.69 -5.13 2.77
N ILE A 97 -19.50 -4.92 2.23
CA ILE A 97 -18.34 -4.38 2.98
C ILE A 97 -18.65 -2.99 3.53
N THR A 98 -19.21 -2.10 2.69
CA THR A 98 -19.54 -0.73 3.14
C THR A 98 -20.58 -0.74 4.26
N SER A 99 -21.61 -1.59 4.15
CA SER A 99 -22.62 -1.74 5.19
C SER A 99 -22.04 -2.30 6.48
N PHE A 100 -21.19 -3.31 6.38
CA PHE A 100 -20.49 -3.89 7.50
C PHE A 100 -19.57 -2.87 8.21
N ALA A 101 -18.76 -2.15 7.43
CA ALA A 101 -17.86 -1.12 7.97
C ALA A 101 -18.61 -0.06 8.77
N LYS A 102 -19.73 0.45 8.22
CA LYS A 102 -20.58 1.44 8.89
C LYS A 102 -21.23 0.88 10.16
N ALA A 103 -21.77 -0.34 10.08
CA ALA A 103 -22.46 -0.96 11.23
C ALA A 103 -21.54 -1.22 12.43
N HIS A 104 -20.25 -1.44 12.17
CA HIS A 104 -19.27 -1.79 13.21
C HIS A 104 -18.26 -0.67 13.51
N GLY A 105 -18.34 0.47 12.83
CA GLY A 105 -17.46 1.62 13.04
C GLY A 105 -16.00 1.32 12.72
N ILE A 106 -15.73 0.49 11.71
CA ILE A 106 -14.38 0.13 11.29
C ILE A 106 -14.02 0.77 9.94
N HIS A 107 -12.72 0.92 9.70
CA HIS A 107 -12.20 1.31 8.39
C HIS A 107 -11.81 0.07 7.58
N VAL A 108 -12.13 0.05 6.29
CA VAL A 108 -11.75 -1.05 5.39
C VAL A 108 -10.86 -0.54 4.28
N TRP A 109 -9.64 -1.09 4.20
CA TRP A 109 -8.74 -0.93 3.05
C TRP A 109 -8.94 -2.12 2.11
N PHE A 110 -9.24 -1.81 0.88
CA PHE A 110 -9.50 -2.81 -0.16
C PHE A 110 -8.49 -2.62 -1.29
N VAL A 111 -7.52 -3.53 -1.38
CA VAL A 111 -6.49 -3.47 -2.40
C VAL A 111 -6.97 -4.15 -3.67
N ALA A 112 -6.85 -3.46 -4.79
CA ALA A 112 -7.21 -3.97 -6.09
C ALA A 112 -6.15 -3.60 -7.13
N HIS A 113 -5.91 -4.49 -8.08
CA HIS A 113 -4.98 -4.23 -9.19
C HIS A 113 -5.71 -3.61 -10.37
N PRO A 114 -5.08 -2.66 -11.08
CA PRO A 114 -5.63 -2.14 -12.32
C PRO A 114 -5.63 -3.20 -13.42
N GLN A 115 -6.51 -3.05 -14.39
CA GLN A 115 -6.46 -3.79 -15.66
C GLN A 115 -5.14 -3.50 -16.38
N LYS A 116 -4.80 -4.36 -17.36
CA LYS A 116 -3.67 -4.11 -18.24
C LYS A 116 -3.82 -2.74 -18.90
N MET A 117 -2.89 -1.86 -18.61
CA MET A 117 -2.83 -0.54 -19.19
C MET A 117 -1.83 -0.52 -20.34
N TYR A 118 -2.09 0.32 -21.31
CA TYR A 118 -1.20 0.54 -22.45
C TYR A 118 -0.41 1.82 -22.24
N PRO A 119 0.87 1.86 -22.64
CA PRO A 119 1.66 3.08 -22.58
C PRO A 119 1.07 4.14 -23.51
N ARG A 120 1.30 5.38 -23.18
CA ARG A 120 1.04 6.53 -24.04
C ARG A 120 2.07 6.58 -25.18
N GLU A 121 1.93 7.52 -26.11
CA GLU A 121 2.86 7.73 -27.22
C GLU A 121 4.30 8.05 -26.75
N ASP A 122 4.44 8.67 -25.59
CA ASP A 122 5.73 8.98 -24.94
C ASP A 122 6.33 7.79 -24.14
N GLY A 123 5.69 6.63 -24.19
CA GLY A 123 6.10 5.43 -23.47
C GLY A 123 5.70 5.41 -21.98
N THR A 124 5.12 6.48 -21.45
CA THR A 124 4.69 6.55 -20.05
C THR A 124 3.32 5.88 -19.84
N TYR A 125 3.03 5.46 -18.62
CA TYR A 125 1.73 4.94 -18.24
C TYR A 125 0.90 6.00 -17.52
N SER A 126 -0.40 6.02 -17.81
CA SER A 126 -1.31 6.84 -17.03
C SER A 126 -1.43 6.30 -15.60
N VAL A 127 -1.54 7.19 -14.62
CA VAL A 127 -1.82 6.77 -13.24
C VAL A 127 -3.21 6.12 -13.17
N PRO A 128 -3.32 4.86 -12.75
CA PRO A 128 -4.60 4.18 -12.68
C PRO A 128 -5.49 4.81 -11.60
N LYS A 129 -6.80 4.80 -11.86
CA LYS A 129 -7.85 5.24 -10.92
C LYS A 129 -8.86 4.12 -10.72
N GLY A 130 -9.82 4.30 -9.84
CA GLY A 130 -10.84 3.28 -9.56
C GLY A 130 -11.60 2.78 -10.80
N MET A 131 -11.68 3.56 -11.87
CA MET A 131 -12.28 3.15 -13.14
C MET A 131 -11.40 2.19 -13.94
N ASN A 132 -10.12 2.11 -13.63
CA ASN A 132 -9.17 1.21 -14.28
C ASN A 132 -9.02 -0.13 -13.56
N ILE A 133 -9.76 -0.35 -12.48
CA ILE A 133 -9.78 -1.65 -11.79
C ILE A 133 -10.67 -2.61 -12.58
N SER A 134 -10.20 -3.86 -12.73
CA SER A 134 -10.97 -4.88 -13.43
C SER A 134 -12.34 -5.07 -12.81
N GLY A 135 -13.30 -5.29 -13.68
CA GLY A 135 -14.62 -5.79 -13.32
C GLY A 135 -15.67 -4.73 -12.99
N SER A 136 -15.38 -3.48 -12.68
CA SER A 136 -16.50 -2.55 -12.49
C SER A 136 -16.15 -1.09 -12.18
N ALA A 137 -16.95 -0.16 -12.75
CA ALA A 137 -17.04 1.23 -12.29
C ALA A 137 -17.52 1.35 -10.83
N ALA A 138 -18.03 0.27 -10.22
CA ALA A 138 -18.47 0.25 -8.84
C ALA A 138 -17.33 0.58 -7.85
N TRP A 139 -16.08 0.24 -8.16
CA TRP A 139 -14.91 0.62 -7.39
C TRP A 139 -14.84 2.13 -7.20
N PHE A 140 -14.95 2.86 -8.31
CA PHE A 140 -14.97 4.32 -8.25
C PHE A 140 -16.21 4.84 -7.53
N ALA A 141 -17.39 4.30 -7.83
CA ALA A 141 -18.65 4.80 -7.29
C ALA A 141 -18.78 4.59 -5.78
N LYS A 142 -18.38 3.43 -5.26
CA LYS A 142 -18.65 3.01 -3.88
C LYS A 142 -17.53 3.35 -2.88
N ALA A 143 -16.28 3.53 -3.32
CA ALA A 143 -15.21 3.97 -2.44
C ALA A 143 -15.51 5.35 -1.83
N ASP A 144 -15.20 5.54 -0.57
CA ASP A 144 -15.23 6.85 0.10
C ASP A 144 -13.91 7.60 -0.13
N LEU A 145 -12.80 6.88 -0.11
CA LEU A 145 -11.47 7.34 -0.49
C LEU A 145 -10.94 6.46 -1.60
N GLY A 146 -10.26 7.06 -2.57
CA GLY A 146 -9.61 6.34 -3.65
C GLY A 146 -8.16 6.77 -3.76
N ILE A 147 -7.25 5.81 -3.61
CA ILE A 147 -5.80 6.04 -3.56
C ILE A 147 -5.12 5.14 -4.58
N THR A 148 -4.16 5.69 -5.31
CA THR A 148 -3.23 4.91 -6.13
C THR A 148 -1.82 5.15 -5.67
N VAL A 149 -1.09 4.07 -5.46
CA VAL A 149 0.36 4.08 -5.25
C VAL A 149 1.02 3.88 -6.61
N HIS A 150 1.66 4.90 -7.13
CA HIS A 150 2.29 4.90 -8.44
C HIS A 150 3.79 5.07 -8.30
N ARG A 151 4.55 4.07 -8.73
CA ARG A 151 6.01 4.11 -8.66
C ARG A 151 6.56 4.68 -9.96
N THR A 152 7.38 5.70 -9.83
CA THR A 152 8.17 6.28 -10.91
C THR A 152 9.64 5.89 -10.74
N ASP A 153 10.50 6.33 -11.63
CA ASP A 153 11.95 6.10 -11.53
C ASP A 153 12.58 6.91 -10.37
N GLU A 154 11.96 8.03 -9.98
CA GLU A 154 12.50 8.95 -8.97
C GLU A 154 11.88 8.78 -7.60
N CYS A 155 10.59 8.52 -7.54
CA CYS A 155 9.83 8.51 -6.28
C CYS A 155 8.61 7.58 -6.35
N VAL A 156 7.88 7.52 -5.26
CA VAL A 156 6.56 6.90 -5.19
C VAL A 156 5.52 7.99 -5.01
N GLU A 157 4.64 8.12 -5.97
CA GLU A 157 3.52 9.07 -5.93
C GLU A 157 2.29 8.42 -5.31
N ILE A 158 1.71 9.08 -4.35
CA ILE A 158 0.43 8.70 -3.73
C ILE A 158 -0.65 9.63 -4.28
N HIS A 159 -1.45 9.12 -5.18
CA HIS A 159 -2.55 9.86 -5.81
C HIS A 159 -3.86 9.62 -5.08
N CYS A 160 -4.36 10.61 -4.35
CA CYS A 160 -5.73 10.61 -3.87
C CYS A 160 -6.65 11.12 -5.00
N TRP A 161 -7.25 10.22 -5.77
CA TRP A 161 -8.14 10.57 -6.88
C TRP A 161 -9.60 10.70 -6.48
N LYS A 162 -9.96 10.32 -5.26
CA LYS A 162 -11.29 10.49 -4.69
C LYS A 162 -11.24 10.76 -3.19
N SER A 163 -11.95 11.79 -2.76
CA SER A 163 -12.37 12.00 -1.39
C SER A 163 -13.85 12.38 -1.43
N ARG A 164 -14.72 11.49 -0.90
CA ARG A 164 -16.17 11.73 -0.91
C ARG A 164 -16.55 12.85 0.02
N PHE A 165 -15.88 12.94 1.15
CA PHE A 165 -16.21 13.89 2.21
C PHE A 165 -15.11 14.93 2.34
N LYS A 166 -15.45 16.20 2.08
CA LYS A 166 -14.51 17.33 2.12
C LYS A 166 -13.84 17.56 3.48
N TRP A 167 -14.47 17.11 4.56
CA TRP A 167 -13.91 17.20 5.91
C TRP A 167 -12.94 16.07 6.27
N VAL A 168 -12.85 15.03 5.45
CA VAL A 168 -11.88 13.93 5.63
C VAL A 168 -10.58 14.23 4.89
N GLY A 169 -10.66 14.90 3.73
CA GLY A 169 -9.51 15.23 2.89
C GLY A 169 -9.92 15.77 1.54
N GLN A 170 -8.92 15.99 0.70
CA GLN A 170 -9.09 16.48 -0.66
C GLN A 170 -8.31 15.59 -1.65
N GLN A 171 -8.63 15.72 -2.93
CA GLN A 171 -7.84 15.11 -3.99
C GLN A 171 -6.50 15.81 -4.11
N GLY A 172 -5.47 15.05 -4.45
CA GLY A 172 -4.12 15.57 -4.59
C GLY A 172 -3.09 14.46 -4.80
N VAL A 173 -1.84 14.88 -4.89
CA VAL A 173 -0.70 13.98 -5.05
C VAL A 173 0.35 14.31 -4.00
N SER A 174 0.95 13.29 -3.42
CA SER A 174 2.09 13.40 -2.53
C SER A 174 3.20 12.49 -3.04
N ALA A 175 4.44 13.00 -3.07
CA ALA A 175 5.61 12.22 -3.45
C ALA A 175 6.36 11.74 -2.20
N LEU A 176 6.77 10.48 -2.21
CA LEU A 176 7.49 9.83 -1.12
C LEU A 176 8.71 9.10 -1.67
N SER A 177 9.79 9.07 -0.90
CA SER A 177 10.92 8.16 -1.12
C SER A 177 10.59 6.79 -0.55
N TYR A 178 11.02 5.74 -1.22
CA TYR A 178 10.84 4.36 -0.75
C TYR A 178 12.20 3.77 -0.36
N ASP A 179 12.32 3.44 0.92
CA ASP A 179 13.50 2.74 1.42
C ASP A 179 13.39 1.25 1.16
N LEU A 180 14.21 0.74 0.25
CA LEU A 180 14.17 -0.67 -0.18
C LEU A 180 14.46 -1.66 0.96
N PRO A 181 15.48 -1.44 1.83
CA PRO A 181 15.80 -2.37 2.92
C PRO A 181 14.66 -2.57 3.91
N THR A 182 13.92 -1.53 4.25
CA THR A 182 12.90 -1.58 5.31
C THR A 182 11.47 -1.49 4.79
N GLY A 183 11.31 -1.10 3.52
CA GLY A 183 10.00 -0.85 2.93
C GLY A 183 9.27 0.34 3.54
N ARG A 184 9.97 1.26 4.21
CA ARG A 184 9.42 2.51 4.73
C ARG A 184 9.25 3.54 3.63
N TYR A 185 8.33 4.46 3.87
CA TYR A 185 8.15 5.65 3.05
C TYR A 185 8.57 6.86 3.85
N GLU A 186 9.33 7.75 3.20
CA GLU A 186 9.82 9.00 3.77
C GLU A 186 9.41 10.16 2.88
N GLN A 187 9.54 11.38 3.38
CA GLN A 187 9.26 12.56 2.59
C GLN A 187 10.24 12.64 1.41
N PHE A 188 9.72 12.73 0.19
CA PHE A 188 10.54 12.90 -1.00
C PHE A 188 11.11 14.32 -1.04
N THR A 189 12.43 14.41 -1.14
CA THR A 189 13.13 15.66 -1.40
C THR A 189 13.73 15.58 -2.80
N PRO A 190 13.26 16.36 -3.77
CA PRO A 190 13.82 16.38 -5.11
C PRO A 190 15.32 16.69 -5.07
N ARG A 191 16.13 15.96 -5.82
CA ARG A 191 17.53 16.35 -6.03
C ARG A 191 17.56 17.66 -6.77
N VAL A 192 18.06 18.69 -6.11
CA VAL A 192 18.36 19.95 -6.80
C VAL A 192 19.58 19.68 -7.68
N GLU A 193 19.38 19.55 -8.97
CA GLU A 193 20.52 19.59 -9.90
C GLU A 193 21.12 20.99 -9.83
N LEU A 194 22.33 21.08 -9.26
CA LEU A 194 23.12 22.32 -9.34
C LEU A 194 23.33 22.64 -10.83
N PRO A 195 23.06 23.89 -11.25
CA PRO A 195 23.38 24.33 -12.61
C PRO A 195 24.80 23.91 -12.98
N SER A 196 25.01 23.49 -14.21
CA SER A 196 26.33 23.05 -14.71
C SER A 196 27.44 24.07 -14.46
N SER A 197 27.10 25.37 -14.33
CA SER A 197 27.98 26.46 -13.95
C SER A 197 28.50 26.37 -12.50
N LEU A 198 27.87 25.58 -11.61
CA LEU A 198 28.28 25.35 -10.23
C LEU A 198 28.89 23.95 -10.01
N LYS A 199 28.90 23.11 -11.01
CA LYS A 199 29.74 21.90 -11.01
C LYS A 199 31.17 22.37 -11.14
N GLY A 200 31.82 22.58 -9.98
CA GLY A 200 33.20 23.05 -9.95
C GLY A 200 34.05 22.21 -10.88
N SER A 201 34.90 22.86 -11.70
CA SER A 201 35.95 22.18 -12.45
C SER A 201 36.68 21.28 -11.46
N GLN A 202 36.68 19.96 -11.69
CA GLN A 202 37.61 19.08 -11.01
C GLN A 202 39.02 19.73 -11.22
N ARG A 203 39.55 20.33 -10.16
CA ARG A 203 40.95 20.72 -10.18
C ARG A 203 41.72 19.41 -10.24
N ASP A 204 42.45 19.27 -11.33
CA ASP A 204 43.41 18.21 -11.48
C ASP A 204 44.52 18.45 -10.44
N TRP A 205 44.61 17.56 -9.47
CA TRP A 205 45.61 17.63 -8.40
C TRP A 205 46.92 16.97 -8.80
N SER A 206 47.09 16.57 -10.06
CA SER A 206 48.29 15.91 -10.56
C SER A 206 49.52 16.84 -10.59
N ASP A 207 49.36 18.17 -10.44
CA ASP A 207 50.46 19.15 -10.50
C ASP A 207 51.15 19.38 -9.12
N PHE A 208 50.81 18.61 -8.08
CA PHE A 208 51.41 18.80 -6.74
C PHE A 208 52.41 17.72 -6.31
N ASP A 209 52.77 16.78 -7.19
CA ASP A 209 53.74 15.73 -6.87
C ASP A 209 55.22 16.09 -7.15
N ASP A 210 55.49 17.36 -7.56
CA ASP A 210 56.87 17.85 -7.85
C ASP A 210 57.25 19.08 -6.99
N LEU A 211 57.13 18.98 -5.65
CA LEU A 211 57.78 19.92 -4.72
C LEU A 211 58.34 19.21 -3.51
#